data_0700e7c73a2957098ddb703936d78cb8
#
_entry.id   0700e7c73a2957098ddb703936d78cb8
#
_cell.length_a   1.000
_cell.length_b   1.000
_cell.length_c   1.000
_cell.angle_alpha   90.00
_cell.angle_beta   90.00
_cell.angle_gamma   90.00
#
_symmetry.space_group_name_H-M   'P 1'
#
loop_
_entity.id
_entity.type
_entity.pdbx_description
1 polymer ?
#
loop_
_entity_poly.entity_id
_entity_poly.type
_entity_poly.pdbx_seq_one_letter_code
_entity_poly.pdbx_strand_id
1 'polypeptide(L)'
;MRRVFDAAAQLTGAVDVVVHSAGIMNNLPIAGGDLAQFDRLIRTNLRGAFVVLGEAAQRVPPGGRIIALSTSVIGKAFPTYGPYIASKAGVEGLVHVLANELRGRNVAVNAIAPGPVGTELFYQGKSEQQIAQIANLAPMERLGTPDDIARAVAFLAGPDGAWVNAQVLRVNGGMV
;
A
#
# COMPACT_ATOMS: atom_id res chain seq x y z
N MET A 1 -14.18 -8.31 8.39
CA MET A 1 -13.52 -8.69 7.12
C MET A 1 -14.12 -9.96 6.53
N ARG A 2 -14.34 -11.04 7.30
CA ARG A 2 -14.93 -12.30 6.79
C ARG A 2 -16.14 -12.10 5.89
N ARG A 3 -17.13 -11.33 6.33
CA ARG A 3 -18.36 -11.08 5.53
C ARG A 3 -18.09 -10.49 4.14
N VAL A 4 -17.04 -9.68 3.99
CA VAL A 4 -16.67 -9.10 2.69
C VAL A 4 -16.15 -10.17 1.75
N PHE A 5 -15.27 -11.04 2.23
CA PHE A 5 -14.77 -12.16 1.46
C PHE A 5 -15.86 -13.19 1.16
N ASP A 6 -16.76 -13.46 2.12
CA ASP A 6 -17.90 -14.36 1.91
C ASP A 6 -18.81 -13.84 0.78
N ALA A 7 -19.14 -12.55 0.83
CA ALA A 7 -19.98 -11.92 -0.20
C ALA A 7 -19.28 -11.91 -1.58
N ALA A 8 -17.99 -11.62 -1.64
CA ALA A 8 -17.23 -11.66 -2.89
C ALA A 8 -17.19 -13.08 -3.46
N ALA A 9 -16.88 -14.09 -2.65
CA ALA A 9 -16.85 -15.49 -3.07
C ALA A 9 -18.22 -16.01 -3.54
N GLN A 10 -19.31 -15.52 -2.95
CA GLN A 10 -20.68 -15.86 -3.42
C GLN A 10 -20.97 -15.31 -4.83
N LEU A 11 -20.36 -14.20 -5.22
CA LEU A 11 -20.55 -13.58 -6.53
C LEU A 11 -19.69 -14.22 -7.63
N THR A 12 -18.47 -14.62 -7.31
CA THR A 12 -17.45 -15.02 -8.28
C THR A 12 -16.94 -16.45 -8.10
N GLY A 13 -17.38 -17.17 -7.07
CA GLY A 13 -16.91 -18.51 -6.71
C GLY A 13 -15.61 -18.50 -5.90
N ALA A 14 -14.71 -17.56 -6.15
CA ALA A 14 -13.44 -17.41 -5.43
C ALA A 14 -12.99 -15.94 -5.40
N VAL A 15 -12.01 -15.63 -4.57
CA VAL A 15 -11.32 -14.33 -4.55
C VAL A 15 -9.86 -14.58 -4.92
N ASP A 16 -9.50 -14.39 -6.19
CA ASP A 16 -8.17 -14.72 -6.71
C ASP A 16 -7.16 -13.61 -6.47
N VAL A 17 -7.62 -12.36 -6.43
CA VAL A 17 -6.78 -11.19 -6.24
C VAL A 17 -7.33 -10.33 -5.11
N VAL A 18 -6.47 -9.99 -4.16
CA VAL A 18 -6.78 -9.05 -3.08
C VAL A 18 -5.86 -7.84 -3.16
N VAL A 19 -6.44 -6.64 -3.29
CA VAL A 19 -5.70 -5.38 -3.25
C VAL A 19 -6.13 -4.59 -2.02
N HIS A 20 -5.21 -4.45 -1.05
CA HIS A 20 -5.44 -3.63 0.14
C HIS A 20 -4.94 -2.21 -0.08
N SER A 21 -5.86 -1.31 -0.42
CA SER A 21 -5.59 0.11 -0.68
C SER A 21 -6.05 1.06 0.43
N ALA A 22 -6.80 0.58 1.42
CA ALA A 22 -7.32 1.42 2.48
C ALA A 22 -6.20 2.00 3.36
N GLY A 23 -6.30 3.28 3.66
CA GLY A 23 -5.34 3.97 4.52
C GLY A 23 -5.71 5.42 4.75
N ILE A 24 -5.14 5.99 5.79
CA ILE A 24 -5.22 7.41 6.13
C ILE A 24 -3.81 7.97 6.28
N MET A 25 -3.70 9.28 6.14
CA MET A 25 -2.45 10.00 6.34
C MET A 25 -2.72 11.24 7.18
N ASN A 26 -1.92 11.42 8.23
CA ASN A 26 -1.88 12.65 9.03
C ASN A 26 -0.42 13.02 9.26
N ASN A 27 -0.12 14.30 9.17
CA ASN A 27 1.17 14.84 9.60
C ASN A 27 1.16 14.96 11.12
N LEU A 28 2.07 14.24 11.77
CA LEU A 28 2.14 14.17 13.23
C LEU A 28 3.61 14.14 13.66
N PRO A 29 4.11 15.16 14.39
CA PRO A 29 5.47 15.14 14.90
C PRO A 29 5.64 14.02 15.93
N ILE A 30 6.86 13.47 16.03
CA ILE A 30 7.16 12.45 17.05
C ILE A 30 7.22 13.11 18.43
N ALA A 31 7.92 14.24 18.52
CA ALA A 31 7.98 14.99 19.78
C ALA A 31 6.66 15.74 20.02
N GLY A 32 5.97 15.39 21.11
CA GLY A 32 4.69 16.04 21.50
C GLY A 32 3.50 15.68 20.60
N GLY A 33 3.61 14.62 19.80
CA GLY A 33 2.52 14.15 18.93
C GLY A 33 1.33 13.61 19.72
N ASP A 34 0.13 13.80 19.18
CA ASP A 34 -1.12 13.31 19.75
C ASP A 34 -1.23 11.77 19.62
N LEU A 35 -1.25 11.07 20.75
CA LEU A 35 -1.35 9.61 20.80
C LEU A 35 -2.67 9.08 20.22
N ALA A 36 -3.77 9.81 20.36
CA ALA A 36 -5.05 9.36 19.78
C ALA A 36 -5.02 9.37 18.25
N GLN A 37 -4.36 10.36 17.65
CA GLN A 37 -4.12 10.40 16.22
C GLN A 37 -3.16 9.31 15.76
N PHE A 38 -2.10 9.06 16.52
CA PHE A 38 -1.17 7.96 16.28
C PHE A 38 -1.91 6.61 16.29
N ASP A 39 -2.66 6.32 17.35
CA ASP A 39 -3.41 5.07 17.49
C ASP A 39 -4.42 4.86 16.36
N ARG A 40 -5.13 5.94 15.95
CA ARG A 40 -6.05 5.89 14.83
C ARG A 40 -5.33 5.51 13.54
N LEU A 41 -4.16 6.07 13.29
CA LEU A 41 -3.36 5.82 12.10
C LEU A 41 -2.84 4.38 12.08
N ILE A 42 -2.26 3.90 13.17
CA ILE A 42 -1.80 2.52 13.32
C ILE A 42 -2.96 1.54 13.20
N ARG A 43 -4.09 1.83 13.84
CA ARG A 43 -5.29 0.98 13.75
C ARG A 43 -5.80 0.85 12.33
N THR A 44 -5.84 1.95 11.58
CA THR A 44 -6.33 1.95 10.20
C THR A 44 -5.33 1.31 9.25
N ASN A 45 -4.09 1.81 9.23
CA ASN A 45 -3.12 1.44 8.21
C ASN A 45 -2.45 0.08 8.47
N LEU A 46 -1.99 -0.17 9.71
CA LEU A 46 -1.22 -1.37 10.01
C LEU A 46 -2.10 -2.52 10.48
N ARG A 47 -2.92 -2.28 11.53
CA ARG A 47 -3.84 -3.33 12.00
C ARG A 47 -4.88 -3.68 10.94
N GLY A 48 -5.37 -2.69 10.18
CA GLY A 48 -6.27 -2.91 9.05
C GLY A 48 -5.64 -3.82 7.99
N ALA A 49 -4.40 -3.54 7.59
CA ALA A 49 -3.65 -4.38 6.67
C ALA A 49 -3.48 -5.81 7.23
N PHE A 50 -3.05 -5.96 8.48
CA PHE A 50 -2.90 -7.28 9.11
C PHE A 50 -4.19 -8.11 9.03
N VAL A 51 -5.34 -7.50 9.31
CA VAL A 51 -6.65 -8.20 9.25
C VAL A 51 -7.03 -8.58 7.83
N VAL A 52 -6.79 -7.71 6.84
CA VAL A 52 -7.12 -8.01 5.43
C VAL A 52 -6.19 -9.06 4.87
N LEU A 53 -4.89 -8.91 5.07
CA LEU A 53 -3.86 -9.86 4.60
C LEU A 53 -4.05 -11.25 5.23
N GLY A 54 -4.36 -11.29 6.54
CA GLY A 54 -4.62 -12.54 7.25
C GLY A 54 -5.87 -13.29 6.73
N GLU A 55 -6.94 -12.56 6.39
CA GLU A 55 -8.13 -13.16 5.79
C GLU A 55 -7.84 -13.61 4.34
N ALA A 56 -7.11 -12.79 3.56
CA ALA A 56 -6.68 -13.14 2.21
C ALA A 56 -5.81 -14.40 2.20
N ALA A 57 -4.87 -14.51 3.13
CA ALA A 57 -4.01 -15.68 3.28
C ALA A 57 -4.75 -17.00 3.43
N GLN A 58 -5.92 -16.98 4.07
CA GLN A 58 -6.74 -18.17 4.29
C GLN A 58 -7.61 -18.52 3.09
N ARG A 59 -7.95 -17.57 2.24
CA ARG A 59 -9.02 -17.70 1.23
C ARG A 59 -8.58 -17.64 -0.22
N VAL A 60 -7.48 -16.93 -0.50
CA VAL A 60 -6.95 -16.84 -1.87
C VAL A 60 -6.46 -18.22 -2.32
N PRO A 61 -6.95 -18.73 -3.46
CA PRO A 61 -6.57 -20.06 -3.97
C PRO A 61 -5.13 -20.07 -4.50
N PRO A 62 -4.56 -21.27 -4.76
CA PRO A 62 -3.28 -21.38 -5.46
C PRO A 62 -3.29 -20.65 -6.81
N GLY A 63 -2.23 -19.93 -7.09
CA GLY A 63 -2.12 -19.05 -8.27
C GLY A 63 -2.60 -17.62 -8.03
N GLY A 64 -3.20 -17.32 -6.86
CA GLY A 64 -3.73 -15.99 -6.56
C GLY A 64 -2.68 -14.96 -6.16
N ARG A 65 -3.13 -13.73 -5.94
CA ARG A 65 -2.29 -12.55 -5.67
C ARG A 65 -2.81 -11.75 -4.48
N ILE A 66 -1.89 -11.32 -3.63
CA ILE A 66 -2.17 -10.40 -2.52
C ILE A 66 -1.27 -9.18 -2.66
N ILE A 67 -1.86 -7.99 -2.78
CA ILE A 67 -1.13 -6.74 -3.02
C ILE A 67 -1.54 -5.73 -1.96
N ALA A 68 -0.56 -5.13 -1.28
CA ALA A 68 -0.80 -4.06 -0.31
C ALA A 68 -0.21 -2.73 -0.79
N LEU A 69 -0.87 -1.61 -0.48
CA LEU A 69 -0.35 -0.28 -0.77
C LEU A 69 0.50 0.22 0.42
N SER A 70 1.81 0.42 0.15
CA SER A 70 2.77 1.11 0.99
C SER A 70 2.92 2.58 0.56
N THR A 71 4.12 3.15 0.65
CA THR A 71 4.46 4.50 0.22
C THR A 71 5.97 4.66 -0.01
N SER A 72 6.36 5.39 -1.03
CA SER A 72 7.76 5.75 -1.28
C SER A 72 8.32 6.78 -0.27
N VAL A 73 7.45 7.45 0.51
CA VAL A 73 7.87 8.41 1.54
C VAL A 73 8.76 7.78 2.61
N ILE A 74 8.70 6.47 2.80
CA ILE A 74 9.61 5.71 3.66
C ILE A 74 11.08 6.03 3.32
N GLY A 75 11.43 6.15 2.05
CA GLY A 75 12.79 6.48 1.60
C GLY A 75 13.17 7.96 1.69
N LYS A 76 12.21 8.86 1.94
CA LYS A 76 12.48 10.31 2.09
C LYS A 76 12.55 10.79 3.54
N ALA A 77 11.88 10.11 4.46
CA ALA A 77 11.88 10.43 5.89
C ALA A 77 11.54 11.91 6.20
N PHE A 78 10.51 12.45 5.57
CA PHE A 78 10.09 13.84 5.80
C PHE A 78 9.69 14.07 7.26
N PRO A 79 10.02 15.25 7.84
CA PRO A 79 9.50 15.65 9.14
C PRO A 79 7.98 15.54 9.22
N THR A 80 7.45 15.18 10.37
CA THR A 80 6.02 14.92 10.68
C THR A 80 5.40 13.68 10.05
N TYR A 81 6.11 12.94 9.19
CA TYR A 81 5.62 11.72 8.59
C TYR A 81 5.91 10.45 9.42
N GLY A 82 6.55 10.58 10.60
CA GLY A 82 7.01 9.44 11.40
C GLY A 82 5.96 8.36 11.63
N PRO A 83 4.79 8.64 12.20
CA PRO A 83 3.73 7.66 12.42
C PRO A 83 3.20 7.02 11.12
N TYR A 84 3.03 7.82 10.06
CA TYR A 84 2.61 7.32 8.77
C TYR A 84 3.63 6.36 8.16
N ILE A 85 4.91 6.74 8.15
CA ILE A 85 6.02 5.89 7.70
C ILE A 85 6.08 4.61 8.52
N ALA A 86 6.01 4.69 9.85
CA ALA A 86 6.01 3.52 10.71
C ALA A 86 4.88 2.54 10.36
N SER A 87 3.66 3.06 10.14
CA SER A 87 2.52 2.22 9.75
C SER A 87 2.73 1.52 8.42
N LYS A 88 3.29 2.22 7.42
CA LYS A 88 3.50 1.68 6.07
C LYS A 88 4.74 0.78 5.98
N ALA A 89 5.81 1.07 6.70
CA ALA A 89 6.95 0.17 6.85
C ALA A 89 6.52 -1.16 7.51
N GLY A 90 5.62 -1.09 8.50
CA GLY A 90 5.01 -2.28 9.08
C GLY A 90 4.23 -3.12 8.07
N VAL A 91 3.52 -2.48 7.13
CA VAL A 91 2.83 -3.20 6.02
C VAL A 91 3.84 -3.91 5.11
N GLU A 92 4.97 -3.28 4.78
CA GLU A 92 6.04 -3.92 4.00
C GLU A 92 6.60 -5.16 4.72
N GLY A 93 6.82 -5.05 6.05
CA GLY A 93 7.22 -6.18 6.87
C GLY A 93 6.21 -7.33 6.85
N LEU A 94 4.91 -7.02 6.95
CA LEU A 94 3.85 -8.03 6.84
C LEU A 94 3.86 -8.74 5.48
N VAL A 95 4.08 -8.03 4.39
CA VAL A 95 4.16 -8.58 3.03
C VAL A 95 5.30 -9.60 2.92
N HIS A 96 6.50 -9.24 3.40
CA HIS A 96 7.66 -10.13 3.35
C HIS A 96 7.44 -11.43 4.16
N VAL A 97 6.87 -11.30 5.35
CA VAL A 97 6.59 -12.47 6.20
C VAL A 97 5.51 -13.34 5.58
N LEU A 98 4.40 -12.73 5.13
CA LEU A 98 3.27 -13.47 4.58
C LEU A 98 3.64 -14.24 3.31
N ALA A 99 4.49 -13.68 2.45
CA ALA A 99 5.00 -14.39 1.27
C ALA A 99 5.71 -15.69 1.65
N ASN A 100 6.45 -15.70 2.76
CA ASN A 100 7.12 -16.90 3.27
C ASN A 100 6.15 -17.87 3.96
N GLU A 101 5.15 -17.38 4.68
CA GLU A 101 4.11 -18.20 5.31
C GLU A 101 3.25 -18.96 4.27
N LEU A 102 3.08 -18.39 3.07
CA LEU A 102 2.34 -19.00 1.97
C LEU A 102 3.21 -19.88 1.04
N ARG A 103 4.42 -20.23 1.48
CA ARG A 103 5.31 -21.14 0.74
C ARG A 103 4.58 -22.42 0.34
N GLY A 104 4.76 -22.85 -0.91
CA GLY A 104 4.14 -24.04 -1.49
C GLY A 104 2.71 -23.86 -1.98
N ARG A 105 2.07 -22.72 -1.70
CA ARG A 105 0.70 -22.43 -2.15
C ARG A 105 0.62 -21.74 -3.52
N ASN A 106 1.76 -21.36 -4.10
CA ASN A 106 1.80 -20.61 -5.36
C ASN A 106 0.98 -19.30 -5.30
N VAL A 107 0.99 -18.60 -4.15
CA VAL A 107 0.36 -17.28 -3.96
C VAL A 107 1.45 -16.24 -3.85
N ALA A 108 1.42 -15.21 -4.72
CA ALA A 108 2.36 -14.12 -4.64
C ALA A 108 1.82 -12.99 -3.76
N VAL A 109 2.67 -12.47 -2.86
CA VAL A 109 2.36 -11.38 -1.94
C VAL A 109 3.35 -10.24 -2.16
N ASN A 110 2.86 -9.07 -2.56
CA ASN A 110 3.71 -7.93 -2.86
C ASN A 110 3.14 -6.63 -2.26
N ALA A 111 3.99 -5.62 -2.15
CA ALA A 111 3.57 -4.25 -1.89
C ALA A 111 3.85 -3.36 -3.11
N ILE A 112 3.00 -2.35 -3.31
CA ILE A 112 3.30 -1.21 -4.18
C ILE A 112 3.54 -0.02 -3.26
N ALA A 113 4.61 0.73 -3.53
CA ALA A 113 4.99 1.94 -2.81
C ALA A 113 4.88 3.16 -3.75
N PRO A 114 3.71 3.81 -3.85
CA PRO A 114 3.51 4.98 -4.68
C PRO A 114 4.37 6.16 -4.24
N GLY A 115 4.77 6.99 -5.20
CA GLY A 115 5.16 8.37 -4.97
C GLY A 115 3.95 9.27 -4.74
N PRO A 116 4.12 10.60 -4.82
CA PRO A 116 3.00 11.53 -4.79
C PRO A 116 2.08 11.31 -6.01
N VAL A 117 0.82 11.03 -5.73
CA VAL A 117 -0.21 10.76 -6.75
C VAL A 117 -1.31 11.81 -6.62
N GLY A 118 -1.72 12.40 -7.74
CA GLY A 118 -2.76 13.43 -7.82
C GLY A 118 -4.14 12.87 -7.48
N THR A 119 -4.45 12.81 -6.20
CA THR A 119 -5.72 12.37 -5.63
C THR A 119 -6.30 13.44 -4.71
N GLU A 120 -7.60 13.37 -4.41
CA GLU A 120 -8.21 14.28 -3.44
C GLU A 120 -7.44 14.29 -2.11
N LEU A 121 -7.05 13.11 -1.60
CA LEU A 121 -6.25 12.98 -0.38
C LEU A 121 -4.91 13.74 -0.47
N PHE A 122 -4.27 13.72 -1.64
CA PHE A 122 -3.01 14.41 -1.86
C PHE A 122 -3.17 15.93 -1.89
N TYR A 123 -4.21 16.43 -2.56
CA TYR A 123 -4.43 17.88 -2.72
C TYR A 123 -4.91 18.59 -1.46
N GLN A 124 -5.51 17.86 -0.50
CA GLN A 124 -6.02 18.46 0.73
C GLN A 124 -4.94 19.25 1.49
N GLY A 125 -5.22 20.53 1.75
CA GLY A 125 -4.38 21.42 2.56
C GLY A 125 -3.07 21.86 1.90
N LYS A 126 -2.90 21.69 0.59
CA LYS A 126 -1.70 22.12 -0.15
C LYS A 126 -2.00 23.23 -1.13
N SER A 127 -1.10 24.21 -1.20
CA SER A 127 -1.09 25.25 -2.24
C SER A 127 -0.56 24.71 -3.57
N GLU A 128 -0.87 25.41 -4.67
CA GLU A 128 -0.33 25.07 -6.01
C GLU A 128 1.21 25.06 -6.01
N GLN A 129 1.84 26.00 -5.29
CA GLN A 129 3.28 26.04 -5.19
C GLN A 129 3.86 24.80 -4.47
N GLN A 130 3.22 24.34 -3.40
CA GLN A 130 3.63 23.11 -2.71
C GLN A 130 3.44 21.89 -3.60
N ILE A 131 2.36 21.83 -4.36
CA ILE A 131 2.09 20.76 -5.31
C ILE A 131 3.18 20.70 -6.38
N ALA A 132 3.53 21.84 -6.97
CA ALA A 132 4.60 21.96 -7.97
C ALA A 132 5.97 21.54 -7.39
N GLN A 133 6.30 21.98 -6.17
CA GLN A 133 7.53 21.57 -5.50
C GLN A 133 7.59 20.04 -5.29
N ILE A 134 6.48 19.43 -4.88
CA ILE A 134 6.41 17.98 -4.67
C ILE A 134 6.52 17.23 -5.99
N ALA A 135 5.87 17.71 -7.06
CA ALA A 135 5.98 17.13 -8.40
C ALA A 135 7.44 17.08 -8.89
N ASN A 136 8.21 18.12 -8.60
CA ASN A 136 9.63 18.22 -8.99
C ASN A 136 10.59 17.39 -8.13
N LEU A 137 10.10 16.68 -7.09
CA LEU A 137 10.95 15.76 -6.31
C LEU A 137 11.32 14.48 -7.08
N ALA A 138 10.51 14.11 -8.05
CA ALA A 138 10.77 12.96 -8.89
C ALA A 138 11.51 13.37 -10.18
N PRO A 139 12.50 12.62 -10.67
CA PRO A 139 13.14 12.85 -11.96
C PRO A 139 12.18 12.97 -13.15
N MET A 140 10.98 12.41 -13.07
CA MET A 140 9.93 12.57 -14.09
C MET A 140 9.19 13.91 -14.01
N GLU A 141 9.48 14.76 -13.02
CA GLU A 141 8.97 16.12 -12.81
C GLU A 141 7.45 16.26 -12.89
N ARG A 142 6.75 15.23 -12.47
CA ARG A 142 5.28 15.22 -12.40
C ARG A 142 4.77 14.39 -11.22
N LEU A 143 3.56 14.69 -10.82
CA LEU A 143 2.80 13.75 -9.96
C LEU A 143 2.48 12.47 -10.74
N GLY A 144 2.41 11.35 -10.03
CA GLY A 144 1.78 10.16 -10.56
C GLY A 144 0.27 10.38 -10.72
N THR A 145 -0.35 9.58 -11.57
CA THR A 145 -1.79 9.47 -11.69
C THR A 145 -2.28 8.18 -11.01
N PRO A 146 -3.56 8.09 -10.64
CA PRO A 146 -4.13 6.81 -10.20
C PRO A 146 -3.89 5.68 -11.20
N ASP A 147 -3.92 5.98 -12.50
CA ASP A 147 -3.65 5.01 -13.56
C ASP A 147 -2.20 4.51 -13.58
N ASP A 148 -1.22 5.35 -13.24
CA ASP A 148 0.17 4.91 -13.11
C ASP A 148 0.29 3.80 -12.05
N ILE A 149 -0.44 3.94 -10.95
CA ILE A 149 -0.45 2.95 -9.88
C ILE A 149 -1.30 1.72 -10.25
N ALA A 150 -2.46 1.94 -10.86
CA ALA A 150 -3.36 0.86 -11.27
C ALA A 150 -2.70 -0.10 -12.27
N ARG A 151 -1.91 0.42 -13.21
CA ARG A 151 -1.14 -0.43 -14.15
C ARG A 151 -0.09 -1.28 -13.47
N ALA A 152 0.58 -0.77 -12.44
CA ALA A 152 1.53 -1.56 -11.66
C ALA A 152 0.80 -2.63 -10.82
N VAL A 153 -0.38 -2.32 -10.27
CA VAL A 153 -1.25 -3.31 -9.62
C VAL A 153 -1.66 -4.39 -10.61
N ALA A 154 -2.12 -4.01 -11.81
CA ALA A 154 -2.54 -4.94 -12.86
C ALA A 154 -1.39 -5.87 -13.29
N PHE A 155 -0.17 -5.35 -13.44
CA PHE A 155 1.03 -6.15 -13.69
C PHE A 155 1.25 -7.21 -12.61
N LEU A 156 1.26 -6.83 -11.33
CA LEU A 156 1.45 -7.76 -10.21
C LEU A 156 0.29 -8.76 -10.05
N ALA A 157 -0.91 -8.36 -10.43
CA ALA A 157 -2.10 -9.20 -10.39
C ALA A 157 -2.18 -10.19 -11.56
N GLY A 158 -1.58 -9.82 -12.69
CA GLY A 158 -1.63 -10.58 -13.94
C GLY A 158 -0.57 -11.69 -14.05
N PRO A 159 -0.58 -12.41 -15.17
CA PRO A 159 0.38 -13.49 -15.44
C PRO A 159 1.83 -12.98 -15.52
N ASP A 160 2.06 -11.76 -16.01
CA ASP A 160 3.40 -11.18 -16.16
C ASP A 160 4.10 -10.93 -14.81
N GLY A 161 3.32 -10.73 -13.74
CA GLY A 161 3.80 -10.60 -12.37
C GLY A 161 3.96 -11.93 -11.62
N ALA A 162 3.74 -13.08 -12.25
CA ALA A 162 3.64 -14.37 -11.56
C ALA A 162 4.89 -14.78 -10.77
N TRP A 163 6.09 -14.34 -11.22
CA TRP A 163 7.36 -14.62 -10.56
C TRP A 163 7.83 -13.50 -9.62
N VAL A 164 7.03 -12.42 -9.50
CA VAL A 164 7.29 -11.32 -8.55
C VAL A 164 6.62 -11.67 -7.23
N ASN A 165 7.43 -11.95 -6.20
CA ASN A 165 6.93 -12.30 -4.86
C ASN A 165 7.81 -11.69 -3.76
N ALA A 166 7.22 -11.35 -2.64
CA ALA A 166 7.87 -10.70 -1.50
C ALA A 166 8.58 -9.39 -1.87
N GLN A 167 8.06 -8.62 -2.84
CA GLN A 167 8.70 -7.39 -3.28
C GLN A 167 7.90 -6.15 -2.85
N VAL A 168 8.64 -5.05 -2.69
CA VAL A 168 8.08 -3.70 -2.57
C VAL A 168 8.40 -2.95 -3.87
N LEU A 169 7.43 -2.90 -4.78
CA LEU A 169 7.59 -2.21 -6.06
C LEU A 169 7.33 -0.71 -5.88
N ARG A 170 8.37 0.09 -6.04
CA ARG A 170 8.26 1.56 -6.00
C ARG A 170 7.76 2.09 -7.33
N VAL A 171 6.64 2.80 -7.29
CA VAL A 171 6.01 3.44 -8.46
C VAL A 171 5.91 4.95 -8.17
N ASN A 172 7.01 5.68 -8.41
CA ASN A 172 7.21 7.00 -7.85
C ASN A 172 7.94 8.01 -8.79
N GLY A 173 8.09 7.67 -10.07
CA GLY A 173 8.79 8.53 -11.03
C GLY A 173 10.28 8.72 -10.73
N GLY A 174 10.88 7.85 -9.93
CA GLY A 174 12.31 7.92 -9.56
C GLY A 174 12.57 8.77 -8.30
N MET A 175 11.55 9.07 -7.48
CA MET A 175 11.68 9.93 -6.31
C MET A 175 12.64 9.36 -5.25
N VAL A 176 12.69 8.03 -5.08
CA VAL A 176 13.58 7.29 -4.18
C VAL A 176 13.96 5.94 -4.74
#